data_f8b63a87fd2df7eafce1775cfc905b4b
#
_entry.id   f8b63a87fd2df7eafce1775cfc905b4b
#
_cell.length_a   1.000
_cell.length_b   1.000
_cell.length_c   1.000
_cell.angle_alpha   90.00
_cell.angle_beta   90.00
_cell.angle_gamma   90.00
#
_symmetry.space_group_name_H-M   'P 1'
#
loop_
_entity.id
_entity.type
_entity.pdbx_description
1 polymer ?
#
loop_
_entity_poly.entity_id
_entity_poly.type
_entity_poly.pdbx_seq_one_letter_code
_entity_poly.pdbx_strand_id
1 'polypeptide(L)'
;PKNKHTYKVVFRQPSGSYLTSIRVNETELESFNKTTFNYLIKESYKNGMIKVTQDENASVSANFKEETNQYVIVVKGGDYDSNPTNTHTYTLQFYAPSTLSSIRVNNVNIAGFEEDKYEYVLNNIVYKNANIIIKEADNATVEKRFDEKTNVLTIIVKGSDIATYQENFKVYKIQFSKPLESQLTDLRINGTTIEGFDRNTFDYVSKEFYQEGIVTYVADSAATVTATFDKENYRLTLVVKGGDYEKNKSNIHTY
;
A
#
# COMPACT_ATOMS: atom_id res chain seq x y z
N PRO A 1 -43.07 -35.33 -68.98
CA PRO A 1 -42.54 -34.73 -67.73
C PRO A 1 -41.04 -34.61 -67.84
N LYS A 2 -40.56 -33.40 -67.85
CA LYS A 2 -39.12 -33.16 -67.90
C LYS A 2 -38.49 -33.58 -66.53
N ASN A 3 -37.59 -34.53 -66.56
CA ASN A 3 -36.85 -34.96 -65.39
C ASN A 3 -35.97 -33.80 -64.96
N LYS A 4 -36.35 -33.10 -63.90
CA LYS A 4 -35.61 -31.94 -63.36
C LYS A 4 -34.84 -32.37 -62.10
N HIS A 5 -33.53 -32.29 -62.14
CA HIS A 5 -32.68 -32.51 -60.99
C HIS A 5 -32.17 -31.17 -60.53
N THR A 6 -32.23 -30.91 -59.20
CA THR A 6 -31.68 -29.71 -58.58
C THR A 6 -30.48 -30.13 -57.70
N TYR A 7 -29.34 -29.55 -57.97
CA TYR A 7 -28.12 -29.75 -57.15
C TYR A 7 -27.92 -28.51 -56.30
N LYS A 8 -27.69 -28.67 -55.00
CA LYS A 8 -27.34 -27.62 -54.06
C LYS A 8 -25.91 -27.80 -53.62
N VAL A 9 -25.05 -26.83 -53.89
CA VAL A 9 -23.66 -26.81 -53.41
C VAL A 9 -23.57 -25.65 -52.39
N VAL A 10 -23.14 -25.98 -51.18
CA VAL A 10 -22.90 -24.99 -50.13
C VAL A 10 -21.40 -24.88 -49.97
N PHE A 11 -20.89 -23.68 -50.17
CA PHE A 11 -19.51 -23.35 -49.92
C PHE A 11 -19.33 -22.91 -48.47
N ARG A 12 -18.22 -23.29 -47.83
CA ARG A 12 -17.85 -22.77 -46.53
C ARG A 12 -17.43 -21.32 -46.68
N GLN A 13 -17.82 -20.50 -45.74
CA GLN A 13 -17.31 -19.14 -45.66
C GLN A 13 -15.85 -19.18 -45.25
N PRO A 14 -14.94 -18.46 -45.94
CA PRO A 14 -13.57 -18.30 -45.44
C PRO A 14 -13.63 -17.54 -44.12
N SER A 15 -13.06 -18.14 -43.09
CA SER A 15 -13.03 -17.49 -41.79
C SER A 15 -11.84 -17.97 -41.00
N GLY A 16 -11.06 -17.03 -40.50
CA GLY A 16 -10.16 -17.28 -39.40
C GLY A 16 -10.93 -17.29 -38.09
N SER A 17 -10.30 -17.74 -37.04
CA SER A 17 -10.80 -17.71 -35.67
C SER A 17 -9.83 -16.98 -34.76
N TYR A 18 -9.15 -15.95 -35.28
CA TYR A 18 -8.16 -15.18 -34.55
C TYR A 18 -8.67 -13.78 -34.18
N LEU A 19 -8.16 -13.24 -33.08
CA LEU A 19 -8.23 -11.81 -32.84
C LEU A 19 -7.27 -11.08 -33.79
N THR A 20 -7.65 -9.88 -34.19
CA THR A 20 -6.83 -8.97 -34.99
C THR A 20 -6.28 -7.82 -34.14
N SER A 21 -6.90 -7.53 -32.99
CA SER A 21 -6.45 -6.54 -32.02
C SER A 21 -7.00 -6.84 -30.63
N ILE A 22 -6.22 -6.48 -29.62
CA ILE A 22 -6.64 -6.40 -28.21
C ILE A 22 -6.27 -5.01 -27.71
N ARG A 23 -7.23 -4.29 -27.15
CA ARG A 23 -7.01 -3.01 -26.47
C ARG A 23 -7.33 -3.12 -25.00
N VAL A 24 -6.47 -2.51 -24.18
CA VAL A 24 -6.62 -2.36 -22.74
C VAL A 24 -6.71 -0.87 -22.45
N ASN A 25 -7.79 -0.41 -21.81
CA ASN A 25 -8.03 1.03 -21.56
C ASN A 25 -7.86 1.89 -22.83
N GLU A 26 -8.47 1.51 -23.96
CA GLU A 26 -8.39 2.14 -25.28
C GLU A 26 -6.99 2.08 -25.95
N THR A 27 -5.96 1.58 -25.26
CA THR A 27 -4.59 1.47 -25.81
C THR A 27 -4.38 0.07 -26.39
N GLU A 28 -3.79 -0.01 -27.59
CA GLU A 28 -3.41 -1.27 -28.22
C GLU A 28 -2.42 -2.01 -27.32
N LEU A 29 -2.60 -3.33 -27.16
CA LEU A 29 -1.67 -4.17 -26.43
C LEU A 29 -0.40 -4.37 -27.27
N GLU A 30 0.69 -3.66 -26.90
CA GLU A 30 1.94 -3.64 -27.67
C GLU A 30 2.52 -5.03 -27.97
N SER A 31 2.35 -5.98 -27.04
CA SER A 31 2.81 -7.37 -27.20
C SER A 31 1.84 -8.25 -28.01
N PHE A 32 0.76 -7.67 -28.56
CA PHE A 32 -0.27 -8.46 -29.23
C PHE A 32 0.30 -9.17 -30.48
N ASN A 33 0.05 -10.48 -30.54
CA ASN A 33 0.29 -11.31 -31.71
C ASN A 33 -0.87 -12.31 -31.81
N LYS A 34 -1.49 -12.42 -32.98
CA LYS A 34 -2.68 -13.27 -33.19
C LYS A 34 -2.50 -14.74 -32.85
N THR A 35 -1.27 -15.24 -32.84
CA THR A 35 -0.92 -16.64 -32.50
C THR A 35 -0.42 -16.80 -31.07
N THR A 36 -0.39 -15.73 -30.28
CA THR A 36 -0.12 -15.76 -28.83
C THR A 36 -1.46 -15.74 -28.11
N PHE A 37 -1.71 -16.73 -27.26
CA PHE A 37 -3.02 -16.94 -26.64
C PHE A 37 -3.05 -16.58 -25.15
N ASN A 38 -1.91 -16.27 -24.54
CA ASN A 38 -1.83 -15.91 -23.13
C ASN A 38 -1.06 -14.59 -22.96
N TYR A 39 -1.67 -13.65 -22.24
CA TYR A 39 -1.11 -12.34 -21.98
C TYR A 39 -1.16 -12.02 -20.49
N LEU A 40 -0.16 -11.31 -19.98
CA LEU A 40 -0.14 -10.75 -18.65
C LEU A 40 -0.45 -9.25 -18.72
N ILE A 41 -1.48 -8.81 -18.00
CA ILE A 41 -1.88 -7.42 -17.88
C ILE A 41 -1.54 -6.96 -16.47
N LYS A 42 -0.57 -6.06 -16.35
CA LYS A 42 -0.05 -5.54 -15.07
C LYS A 42 -0.98 -4.49 -14.42
N GLU A 43 -2.27 -4.67 -14.58
CA GLU A 43 -3.32 -3.84 -14.00
C GLU A 43 -4.40 -4.75 -13.42
N SER A 44 -5.17 -4.24 -12.46
CA SER A 44 -6.37 -4.92 -11.98
C SER A 44 -7.50 -4.76 -12.99
N TYR A 45 -8.28 -5.83 -13.21
CA TYR A 45 -9.39 -5.79 -14.14
C TYR A 45 -10.46 -4.77 -13.69
N LYS A 46 -10.95 -4.00 -14.68
CA LYS A 46 -12.15 -3.16 -14.56
C LYS A 46 -13.09 -3.47 -15.70
N ASN A 47 -14.39 -3.51 -15.41
CA ASN A 47 -15.39 -3.79 -16.44
C ASN A 47 -15.31 -2.77 -17.58
N GLY A 48 -15.37 -3.25 -18.82
CA GLY A 48 -15.32 -2.43 -20.04
C GLY A 48 -13.92 -1.99 -20.49
N MET A 49 -12.84 -2.34 -19.74
CA MET A 49 -11.49 -1.95 -20.13
C MET A 49 -10.93 -2.72 -21.33
N ILE A 50 -11.51 -3.87 -21.67
CA ILE A 50 -11.04 -4.72 -22.78
C ILE A 50 -11.93 -4.53 -24.00
N LYS A 51 -11.32 -4.19 -25.12
CA LYS A 51 -11.93 -4.18 -26.45
C LYS A 51 -11.10 -5.05 -27.39
N VAL A 52 -11.79 -5.82 -28.21
CA VAL A 52 -11.14 -6.72 -29.17
C VAL A 52 -11.74 -6.55 -30.56
N THR A 53 -10.95 -6.82 -31.57
CA THR A 53 -11.40 -7.05 -32.94
C THR A 53 -10.94 -8.43 -33.40
N GLN A 54 -11.69 -9.02 -34.30
CA GLN A 54 -11.48 -10.41 -34.76
C GLN A 54 -11.47 -10.50 -36.29
N ASP A 55 -11.11 -11.67 -36.80
CA ASP A 55 -11.20 -11.99 -38.22
C ASP A 55 -12.63 -11.80 -38.76
N GLU A 56 -12.73 -11.50 -40.03
CA GLU A 56 -14.00 -11.37 -40.72
C GLU A 56 -14.84 -12.64 -40.58
N ASN A 57 -16.14 -12.48 -40.35
CA ASN A 57 -17.12 -13.55 -40.10
C ASN A 57 -16.87 -14.38 -38.82
N ALA A 58 -15.85 -14.08 -38.00
CA ALA A 58 -15.71 -14.71 -36.71
C ALA A 58 -16.64 -14.11 -35.66
N SER A 59 -17.05 -14.91 -34.70
CA SER A 59 -17.80 -14.45 -33.52
C SER A 59 -16.91 -14.51 -32.27
N VAL A 60 -17.14 -13.58 -31.33
CA VAL A 60 -16.40 -13.50 -30.06
C VAL A 60 -17.37 -13.60 -28.91
N SER A 61 -16.99 -14.42 -27.92
CA SER A 61 -17.57 -14.38 -26.58
C SER A 61 -16.46 -14.19 -25.57
N ALA A 62 -16.70 -13.37 -24.55
CA ALA A 62 -15.68 -13.09 -23.53
C ALA A 62 -16.31 -12.88 -22.16
N ASN A 63 -15.63 -13.32 -21.13
CA ASN A 63 -16.02 -13.11 -19.74
C ASN A 63 -14.81 -13.02 -18.81
N PHE A 64 -14.96 -12.27 -17.71
CA PHE A 64 -13.99 -12.24 -16.63
C PHE A 64 -14.31 -13.34 -15.62
N LYS A 65 -13.28 -14.08 -15.20
CA LYS A 65 -13.34 -15.11 -14.16
C LYS A 65 -12.66 -14.56 -12.89
N GLU A 66 -13.47 -14.19 -11.91
CA GLU A 66 -12.99 -13.57 -10.66
C GLU A 66 -12.05 -14.50 -9.87
N GLU A 67 -12.34 -15.80 -9.82
CA GLU A 67 -11.57 -16.76 -9.03
C GLU A 67 -10.11 -16.88 -9.52
N THR A 68 -9.86 -16.62 -10.82
CA THR A 68 -8.54 -16.73 -11.43
C THR A 68 -7.96 -15.40 -11.91
N ASN A 69 -8.71 -14.28 -11.77
CA ASN A 69 -8.36 -12.98 -12.35
C ASN A 69 -8.04 -13.05 -13.85
N GLN A 70 -8.83 -13.82 -14.59
CA GLN A 70 -8.61 -14.05 -16.02
C GLN A 70 -9.77 -13.50 -16.84
N TYR A 71 -9.46 -12.73 -17.88
CA TYR A 71 -10.42 -12.41 -18.94
C TYR A 71 -10.22 -13.40 -20.08
N VAL A 72 -11.20 -14.26 -20.27
CA VAL A 72 -11.17 -15.35 -21.27
C VAL A 72 -11.99 -14.94 -22.47
N ILE A 73 -11.38 -14.99 -23.65
CA ILE A 73 -11.97 -14.61 -24.93
C ILE A 73 -11.96 -15.83 -25.84
N VAL A 74 -13.11 -16.27 -26.28
CA VAL A 74 -13.29 -17.37 -27.25
C VAL A 74 -13.69 -16.80 -28.60
N VAL A 75 -12.88 -17.08 -29.61
CA VAL A 75 -13.11 -16.68 -31.01
C VAL A 75 -13.49 -17.91 -31.81
N LYS A 76 -14.65 -17.89 -32.43
CA LYS A 76 -15.14 -18.96 -33.29
C LYS A 76 -15.19 -18.46 -34.73
N GLY A 77 -14.60 -19.19 -35.64
CA GLY A 77 -14.65 -18.87 -37.07
C GLY A 77 -16.05 -18.96 -37.64
N GLY A 78 -16.33 -18.32 -38.77
CA GLY A 78 -17.68 -18.28 -39.38
C GLY A 78 -18.20 -19.65 -39.82
N ASP A 79 -17.33 -20.66 -39.94
CA ASP A 79 -17.71 -22.04 -40.25
C ASP A 79 -17.76 -22.95 -39.00
N TYR A 80 -17.71 -22.41 -37.79
CA TYR A 80 -17.61 -23.16 -36.53
C TYR A 80 -18.68 -24.25 -36.39
N ASP A 81 -19.91 -24.01 -36.80
CA ASP A 81 -21.00 -24.99 -36.68
C ASP A 81 -20.75 -26.24 -37.49
N SER A 82 -20.01 -26.14 -38.61
CA SER A 82 -19.62 -27.25 -39.45
C SER A 82 -18.19 -27.74 -39.22
N ASN A 83 -17.37 -26.92 -38.55
CA ASN A 83 -16.00 -27.17 -38.21
C ASN A 83 -15.67 -26.70 -36.78
N PRO A 84 -16.07 -27.45 -35.75
CA PRO A 84 -15.91 -27.04 -34.34
C PRO A 84 -14.44 -26.86 -33.91
N THR A 85 -13.47 -27.32 -34.70
CA THR A 85 -12.04 -27.10 -34.43
C THR A 85 -11.56 -25.72 -34.83
N ASN A 86 -12.37 -24.95 -35.61
CA ASN A 86 -12.04 -23.58 -35.99
C ASN A 86 -12.41 -22.60 -34.84
N THR A 87 -11.67 -22.72 -33.75
CA THR A 87 -11.83 -21.89 -32.56
C THR A 87 -10.49 -21.67 -31.87
N HIS A 88 -10.31 -20.47 -31.31
CA HIS A 88 -9.15 -20.14 -30.47
C HIS A 88 -9.63 -19.46 -29.18
N THR A 89 -8.88 -19.69 -28.10
CA THR A 89 -9.14 -19.07 -26.81
C THR A 89 -7.95 -18.23 -26.40
N TYR A 90 -8.18 -16.96 -26.14
CA TYR A 90 -7.18 -16.04 -25.58
C TYR A 90 -7.47 -15.84 -24.10
N THR A 91 -6.42 -15.79 -23.29
CA THR A 91 -6.49 -15.56 -21.86
C THR A 91 -5.65 -14.35 -21.50
N LEU A 92 -6.28 -13.33 -20.94
CA LEU A 92 -5.57 -12.19 -20.35
C LEU A 92 -5.58 -12.38 -18.84
N GLN A 93 -4.42 -12.63 -18.28
CA GLN A 93 -4.21 -12.75 -16.84
C GLN A 93 -4.02 -11.34 -16.27
N PHE A 94 -4.89 -10.91 -15.38
CA PHE A 94 -4.80 -9.64 -14.66
C PHE A 94 -4.13 -9.82 -13.30
N TYR A 95 -3.52 -8.74 -12.78
CA TYR A 95 -3.07 -8.71 -11.40
C TYR A 95 -4.28 -8.67 -10.46
N ALA A 96 -4.18 -9.40 -9.35
CA ALA A 96 -5.12 -9.25 -8.26
C ALA A 96 -5.02 -7.83 -7.67
N PRO A 97 -6.12 -7.22 -7.19
CA PRO A 97 -6.04 -5.92 -6.55
C PRO A 97 -5.04 -5.91 -5.39
N SER A 98 -4.14 -4.92 -5.41
CA SER A 98 -3.12 -4.71 -4.35
C SER A 98 -3.23 -3.29 -3.78
N THR A 99 -4.45 -2.76 -3.67
CA THR A 99 -4.73 -1.39 -3.25
C THR A 99 -5.46 -1.33 -1.91
N LEU A 100 -5.49 -0.15 -1.31
CA LEU A 100 -6.35 0.15 -0.17
C LEU A 100 -7.63 0.84 -0.65
N SER A 101 -8.76 0.48 -0.07
CA SER A 101 -10.03 1.17 -0.30
C SER A 101 -10.25 2.31 0.70
N SER A 102 -9.62 2.26 1.89
CA SER A 102 -9.61 3.37 2.84
C SER A 102 -8.51 3.24 3.90
N ILE A 103 -8.09 4.39 4.42
CA ILE A 103 -7.29 4.50 5.65
C ILE A 103 -8.01 5.45 6.60
N ARG A 104 -8.28 4.98 7.82
CA ARG A 104 -8.92 5.79 8.86
C ARG A 104 -7.98 5.92 10.05
N VAL A 105 -7.90 7.11 10.59
CA VAL A 105 -7.14 7.41 11.81
C VAL A 105 -8.09 8.04 12.80
N ASN A 106 -8.18 7.48 14.00
CA ASN A 106 -9.12 7.87 15.05
C ASN A 106 -10.58 7.94 14.54
N ASN A 107 -10.97 6.90 13.75
CA ASN A 107 -12.30 6.78 13.11
C ASN A 107 -12.63 7.81 12.02
N VAL A 108 -11.69 8.65 11.61
CA VAL A 108 -11.85 9.62 10.52
C VAL A 108 -11.01 9.19 9.31
N ASN A 109 -11.57 9.24 8.11
CA ASN A 109 -10.79 9.00 6.90
C ASN A 109 -9.67 10.03 6.80
N ILE A 110 -8.47 9.61 6.38
CA ILE A 110 -7.40 10.57 6.12
C ILE A 110 -7.80 11.50 4.96
N ALA A 111 -7.46 12.78 5.11
CA ALA A 111 -7.83 13.78 4.11
C ALA A 111 -7.11 13.50 2.76
N GLY A 112 -7.87 13.60 1.67
CA GLY A 112 -7.36 13.39 0.31
C GLY A 112 -6.87 11.97 0.06
N PHE A 113 -7.53 10.97 0.66
CA PHE A 113 -7.26 9.57 0.33
C PHE A 113 -7.67 9.27 -1.11
N GLU A 114 -6.74 8.71 -1.87
CA GLU A 114 -6.92 8.19 -3.21
C GLU A 114 -6.16 6.84 -3.32
N GLU A 115 -6.68 5.91 -4.08
CA GLU A 115 -6.14 4.54 -4.21
C GLU A 115 -4.72 4.50 -4.75
N ASP A 116 -4.37 5.46 -5.61
CA ASP A 116 -3.09 5.62 -6.31
C ASP A 116 -2.18 6.69 -5.69
N LYS A 117 -2.58 7.25 -4.54
CA LYS A 117 -1.76 8.16 -3.75
C LYS A 117 -1.10 7.40 -2.60
N TYR A 118 0.22 7.44 -2.55
CA TYR A 118 0.99 6.57 -1.67
C TYR A 118 1.66 7.28 -0.49
N GLU A 119 1.57 8.62 -0.40
CA GLU A 119 2.20 9.38 0.69
C GLU A 119 1.21 10.35 1.34
N TYR A 120 1.16 10.33 2.67
CA TYR A 120 0.28 11.14 3.49
C TYR A 120 1.02 11.74 4.67
N VAL A 121 0.60 12.93 5.12
CA VAL A 121 1.13 13.60 6.30
C VAL A 121 -0.02 13.90 7.26
N LEU A 122 0.10 13.43 8.50
CA LEU A 122 -0.85 13.67 9.57
C LEU A 122 -0.24 14.62 10.60
N ASN A 123 -0.62 15.88 10.50
CA ASN A 123 -0.20 16.90 11.46
C ASN A 123 -0.95 16.74 12.78
N ASN A 124 -0.25 16.91 13.89
CA ASN A 124 -0.80 16.87 15.27
C ASN A 124 -1.37 15.51 15.71
N ILE A 125 -1.01 14.44 15.02
CA ILE A 125 -1.36 13.07 15.41
C ILE A 125 -0.06 12.29 15.64
N VAL A 126 0.10 11.76 16.85
CA VAL A 126 1.22 10.88 17.23
C VAL A 126 0.80 9.44 17.04
N TYR A 127 1.66 8.63 16.40
CA TYR A 127 1.34 7.24 16.04
C TYR A 127 0.89 6.39 17.23
N LYS A 128 1.60 6.45 18.38
CA LYS A 128 1.29 5.62 19.56
C LYS A 128 -0.10 5.87 20.14
N ASN A 129 -0.70 7.05 19.87
CA ASN A 129 -2.01 7.44 20.34
C ASN A 129 -3.09 7.32 19.26
N ALA A 130 -2.73 6.84 18.08
CA ALA A 130 -3.62 6.77 16.92
C ALA A 130 -4.26 5.38 16.79
N ASN A 131 -5.57 5.32 16.63
CA ASN A 131 -6.27 4.12 16.19
C ASN A 131 -6.29 4.11 14.65
N ILE A 132 -5.57 3.16 14.03
CA ILE A 132 -5.41 3.09 12.58
C ILE A 132 -6.18 1.88 12.05
N ILE A 133 -7.21 2.15 11.27
CA ILE A 133 -8.04 1.18 10.59
C ILE A 133 -7.75 1.28 9.09
N ILE A 134 -7.38 0.16 8.50
CA ILE A 134 -7.07 0.02 7.07
C ILE A 134 -8.11 -0.93 6.48
N LYS A 135 -8.64 -0.57 5.31
CA LYS A 135 -9.46 -1.46 4.52
C LYS A 135 -8.77 -1.68 3.18
N GLU A 136 -8.34 -2.89 2.96
CA GLU A 136 -7.73 -3.36 1.73
C GLU A 136 -8.79 -3.73 0.67
N ALA A 137 -8.35 -3.88 -0.57
CA ALA A 137 -9.14 -4.49 -1.63
C ALA A 137 -9.38 -5.97 -1.34
N ASP A 138 -10.40 -6.54 -1.96
CA ASP A 138 -10.79 -7.94 -1.76
C ASP A 138 -9.61 -8.88 -2.07
N ASN A 139 -9.40 -9.84 -1.16
CA ASN A 139 -8.31 -10.82 -1.21
C ASN A 139 -6.88 -10.26 -1.15
N ALA A 140 -6.70 -8.96 -0.94
CA ALA A 140 -5.37 -8.41 -0.65
C ALA A 140 -4.95 -8.68 0.80
N THR A 141 -3.65 -8.65 1.05
CA THR A 141 -3.09 -8.76 2.40
C THR A 141 -2.30 -7.51 2.76
N VAL A 142 -2.29 -7.14 4.05
CA VAL A 142 -1.65 -5.91 4.53
C VAL A 142 -0.60 -6.23 5.58
N GLU A 143 0.59 -5.67 5.39
CA GLU A 143 1.67 -5.64 6.37
C GLU A 143 1.93 -4.20 6.81
N LYS A 144 2.11 -3.97 8.12
CA LYS A 144 2.36 -2.64 8.70
C LYS A 144 3.70 -2.62 9.43
N ARG A 145 4.50 -1.58 9.21
CA ARG A 145 5.77 -1.33 9.92
C ARG A 145 5.86 0.14 10.28
N PHE A 146 6.06 0.42 11.55
CA PHE A 146 6.30 1.78 12.02
C PHE A 146 7.79 1.97 12.35
N ASP A 147 8.37 3.06 11.87
CA ASP A 147 9.71 3.50 12.19
C ASP A 147 9.65 4.69 13.17
N GLU A 148 10.05 4.45 14.41
CA GLU A 148 10.04 5.47 15.47
C GLU A 148 11.03 6.63 15.22
N LYS A 149 12.14 6.38 14.50
CA LYS A 149 13.13 7.42 14.19
C LYS A 149 12.59 8.44 13.22
N THR A 150 11.89 7.97 12.21
CA THR A 150 11.31 8.82 11.15
C THR A 150 9.86 9.19 11.43
N ASN A 151 9.19 8.53 12.36
CA ASN A 151 7.73 8.62 12.61
C ASN A 151 6.90 8.30 11.37
N VAL A 152 7.33 7.35 10.55
CA VAL A 152 6.65 6.91 9.35
C VAL A 152 6.05 5.53 9.56
N LEU A 153 4.74 5.41 9.31
CA LEU A 153 4.08 4.12 9.14
C LEU A 153 4.16 3.74 7.66
N THR A 154 4.78 2.61 7.38
CA THR A 154 4.79 1.96 6.07
C THR A 154 3.74 0.86 6.05
N ILE A 155 2.87 0.89 5.05
CA ILE A 155 1.82 -0.10 4.82
C ILE A 155 2.11 -0.75 3.47
N ILE A 156 2.34 -2.05 3.47
CA ILE A 156 2.58 -2.84 2.26
C ILE A 156 1.32 -3.65 1.99
N VAL A 157 0.71 -3.42 0.82
CA VAL A 157 -0.48 -4.13 0.37
C VAL A 157 -0.08 -5.07 -0.76
N LYS A 158 -0.35 -6.35 -0.58
CA LYS A 158 0.02 -7.40 -1.54
C LYS A 158 -1.25 -7.99 -2.14
N GLY A 159 -1.30 -8.12 -3.46
CA GLY A 159 -2.36 -8.87 -4.13
C GLY A 159 -2.32 -10.36 -3.77
N SER A 160 -3.44 -11.07 -3.90
CA SER A 160 -3.53 -12.50 -3.59
C SER A 160 -2.65 -13.37 -4.49
N ASP A 161 -2.22 -12.85 -5.62
CA ASP A 161 -1.34 -13.49 -6.61
C ASP A 161 0.15 -13.19 -6.40
N ILE A 162 0.53 -12.56 -5.29
CA ILE A 162 1.93 -12.17 -4.98
C ILE A 162 2.94 -13.33 -5.06
N ALA A 163 2.49 -14.55 -4.81
CA ALA A 163 3.33 -15.74 -4.93
C ALA A 163 3.76 -16.01 -6.38
N THR A 164 2.91 -15.63 -7.35
CA THR A 164 3.16 -15.77 -8.78
C THR A 164 3.78 -14.52 -9.37
N TYR A 165 3.28 -13.35 -8.95
CA TYR A 165 3.71 -12.03 -9.43
C TYR A 165 4.29 -11.23 -8.28
N GLN A 166 5.57 -11.44 -7.99
CA GLN A 166 6.27 -10.88 -6.82
C GLN A 166 6.29 -9.34 -6.78
N GLU A 167 6.08 -8.67 -7.92
CA GLU A 167 5.96 -7.22 -8.01
C GLU A 167 4.53 -6.70 -7.78
N ASN A 168 3.53 -7.59 -7.57
CA ASN A 168 2.16 -7.15 -7.31
C ASN A 168 1.95 -6.71 -5.86
N PHE A 169 2.56 -5.59 -5.50
CA PHE A 169 2.34 -4.91 -4.22
C PHE A 169 2.38 -3.40 -4.38
N LYS A 170 1.75 -2.70 -3.42
CA LYS A 170 1.80 -1.24 -3.29
C LYS A 170 2.29 -0.87 -1.89
N VAL A 171 2.99 0.26 -1.80
CA VAL A 171 3.55 0.74 -0.54
C VAL A 171 2.99 2.12 -0.24
N TYR A 172 2.23 2.24 0.83
CA TYR A 172 1.71 3.51 1.34
C TYR A 172 2.56 3.94 2.54
N LYS A 173 2.83 5.24 2.65
CA LYS A 173 3.57 5.84 3.76
C LYS A 173 2.74 6.92 4.42
N ILE A 174 2.66 6.88 5.73
CA ILE A 174 1.96 7.89 6.52
C ILE A 174 2.97 8.49 7.49
N GLN A 175 3.29 9.76 7.31
CA GLN A 175 4.11 10.53 8.23
C GLN A 175 3.26 11.03 9.39
N PHE A 176 3.60 10.62 10.61
CA PHE A 176 3.00 11.12 11.84
C PHE A 176 3.83 12.23 12.46
N SER A 177 3.19 13.05 13.30
CA SER A 177 3.90 14.01 14.13
C SER A 177 4.75 13.28 15.17
N LYS A 178 5.87 13.90 15.53
CA LYS A 178 6.67 13.45 16.66
C LYS A 178 5.86 13.61 17.96
N PRO A 179 6.10 12.78 18.99
CA PRO A 179 5.54 13.00 20.31
C PRO A 179 5.84 14.43 20.81
N LEU A 180 4.84 15.07 21.42
CA LEU A 180 4.94 16.46 21.89
C LEU A 180 5.50 16.57 23.31
N GLU A 181 5.75 15.46 23.98
CA GLU A 181 6.15 15.44 25.38
C GLU A 181 7.62 15.87 25.53
N SER A 182 7.89 16.64 26.58
CA SER A 182 9.24 17.15 26.93
C SER A 182 9.61 16.80 28.36
N GLN A 183 9.28 15.59 28.80
CA GLN A 183 9.48 15.16 30.19
C GLN A 183 10.50 14.03 30.29
N LEU A 184 11.15 13.92 31.46
CA LEU A 184 11.86 12.72 31.83
C LEU A 184 10.86 11.60 32.17
N THR A 185 11.19 10.38 31.80
CA THR A 185 10.47 9.15 32.17
C THR A 185 11.21 8.38 33.25
N ASP A 186 12.51 8.68 33.44
CA ASP A 186 13.33 8.13 34.52
C ASP A 186 14.52 9.05 34.78
N LEU A 187 14.93 9.15 36.06
CA LEU A 187 16.12 9.87 36.49
C LEU A 187 16.83 9.05 37.56
N ARG A 188 18.08 8.70 37.33
CA ARG A 188 18.87 7.81 38.18
C ARG A 188 20.15 8.45 38.66
N ILE A 189 20.54 8.10 39.88
CA ILE A 189 21.86 8.39 40.43
C ILE A 189 22.53 7.05 40.79
N ASN A 190 23.74 6.84 40.36
CA ASN A 190 24.47 5.56 40.54
C ASN A 190 23.66 4.33 40.06
N GLY A 191 22.90 4.47 38.97
CA GLY A 191 22.07 3.40 38.39
C GLY A 191 20.72 3.15 39.07
N THR A 192 20.45 3.83 40.21
CA THR A 192 19.17 3.69 40.95
C THR A 192 18.28 4.89 40.69
N THR A 193 17.00 4.65 40.37
CA THR A 193 16.01 5.72 40.22
C THR A 193 15.92 6.51 41.52
N ILE A 194 15.96 7.84 41.43
CA ILE A 194 15.89 8.70 42.60
C ILE A 194 14.56 8.52 43.33
N GLU A 195 14.65 8.56 44.69
CA GLU A 195 13.49 8.41 45.55
C GLU A 195 12.46 9.52 45.27
N GLY A 196 11.18 9.13 45.10
CA GLY A 196 10.10 10.09 44.81
C GLY A 196 10.13 10.67 43.38
N PHE A 197 10.81 10.01 42.43
CA PHE A 197 10.75 10.46 41.04
C PHE A 197 9.31 10.52 40.52
N ASP A 198 8.93 11.71 40.05
CA ASP A 198 7.68 11.96 39.32
C ASP A 198 7.99 12.88 38.13
N ARG A 199 7.51 12.52 36.94
CA ARG A 199 7.78 13.27 35.71
C ARG A 199 7.33 14.75 35.71
N ASN A 200 6.44 15.12 36.63
CA ASN A 200 5.93 16.48 36.79
C ASN A 200 6.62 17.23 37.97
N THR A 201 7.58 16.58 38.65
CA THR A 201 8.42 17.22 39.66
C THR A 201 9.74 17.58 39.02
N PHE A 202 10.13 18.83 39.12
CA PHE A 202 11.28 19.39 38.39
C PHE A 202 12.49 19.72 39.26
N ASP A 203 12.36 19.69 40.59
CA ASP A 203 13.43 19.94 41.55
C ASP A 203 13.63 18.74 42.47
N TYR A 204 14.87 18.26 42.52
CA TYR A 204 15.32 17.15 43.37
C TYR A 204 16.58 17.50 44.15
N VAL A 205 16.70 16.97 45.34
CA VAL A 205 17.91 17.10 46.16
C VAL A 205 18.56 15.74 46.31
N SER A 206 19.79 15.62 45.82
CA SER A 206 20.62 14.42 46.01
C SER A 206 21.42 14.51 47.32
N LYS A 207 21.57 13.35 47.99
CA LYS A 207 22.51 13.17 49.10
C LYS A 207 23.90 12.78 48.61
N GLU A 208 24.05 12.48 47.33
CA GLU A 208 25.31 12.07 46.70
C GLU A 208 26.08 13.28 46.17
N PHE A 209 27.43 13.22 46.23
CA PHE A 209 28.25 14.21 45.57
C PHE A 209 28.24 14.00 44.06
N TYR A 210 28.12 15.09 43.32
CA TYR A 210 28.16 15.01 41.88
C TYR A 210 29.54 14.55 41.36
N GLN A 211 29.50 13.54 40.51
CA GLN A 211 30.63 13.12 39.68
C GLN A 211 30.09 12.94 38.25
N GLU A 212 30.92 13.20 37.26
CA GLU A 212 30.53 12.99 35.88
C GLU A 212 30.13 11.51 35.63
N GLY A 213 28.99 11.30 35.00
CA GLY A 213 28.47 9.96 34.67
C GLY A 213 27.63 9.27 35.74
N ILE A 214 27.52 9.80 36.98
CA ILE A 214 26.67 9.16 38.02
C ILE A 214 25.19 9.39 37.79
N VAL A 215 24.82 10.46 37.07
CA VAL A 215 23.44 10.77 36.73
C VAL A 215 23.11 10.26 35.35
N THR A 216 22.09 9.40 35.25
CA THR A 216 21.55 8.90 34.00
C THR A 216 20.04 9.22 33.94
N TYR A 217 19.52 9.41 32.75
CA TYR A 217 18.11 9.76 32.55
C TYR A 217 17.55 9.14 31.29
N VAL A 218 16.22 8.96 31.30
CA VAL A 218 15.45 8.57 30.13
C VAL A 218 14.39 9.66 29.91
N ALA A 219 14.27 10.16 28.71
CA ALA A 219 13.26 11.14 28.33
C ALA A 219 12.24 10.53 27.38
N ASP A 220 11.15 11.26 27.12
CA ASP A 220 10.18 10.88 26.11
C ASP A 220 10.86 10.65 24.75
N SER A 221 10.35 9.72 23.97
CA SER A 221 11.06 9.11 22.82
C SER A 221 11.51 10.08 21.72
N ALA A 222 10.87 11.24 21.60
CA ALA A 222 11.28 12.27 20.64
C ALA A 222 11.91 13.51 21.30
N ALA A 223 12.05 13.50 22.62
CA ALA A 223 12.67 14.60 23.33
C ALA A 223 14.19 14.56 23.22
N THR A 224 14.80 15.74 23.31
CA THR A 224 16.24 15.91 23.44
C THR A 224 16.56 16.47 24.81
N VAL A 225 17.63 16.01 25.44
CA VAL A 225 18.06 16.46 26.77
C VAL A 225 19.44 17.10 26.66
N THR A 226 19.55 18.28 27.24
CA THR A 226 20.84 18.95 27.45
C THR A 226 21.13 19.01 28.95
N ALA A 227 22.24 18.44 29.37
CA ALA A 227 22.71 18.44 30.77
C ALA A 227 23.80 19.48 30.96
N THR A 228 23.68 20.30 31.99
CA THR A 228 24.72 21.30 32.36
C THR A 228 24.91 21.26 33.86
N PHE A 229 26.18 21.08 34.33
CA PHE A 229 26.53 21.14 35.73
C PHE A 229 27.15 22.49 36.08
N ASP A 230 26.51 23.17 37.03
CA ASP A 230 27.02 24.40 37.64
C ASP A 230 27.86 24.03 38.87
N LYS A 231 29.17 24.25 38.78
CA LYS A 231 30.13 23.93 39.85
C LYS A 231 30.09 24.89 41.04
N GLU A 232 29.60 26.11 40.81
CA GLU A 232 29.55 27.13 41.88
C GLU A 232 28.36 26.87 42.82
N ASN A 233 27.21 26.48 42.22
CA ASN A 233 26.00 26.20 42.95
C ASN A 233 25.72 24.69 43.17
N TYR A 234 26.63 23.82 42.72
CA TYR A 234 26.50 22.37 42.80
C TYR A 234 25.17 21.84 42.24
N ARG A 235 24.71 22.41 41.12
CA ARG A 235 23.44 22.10 40.50
C ARG A 235 23.62 21.47 39.12
N LEU A 236 23.03 20.29 38.91
CA LEU A 236 22.86 19.71 37.58
C LEU A 236 21.51 20.15 37.02
N THR A 237 21.50 20.78 35.86
CA THR A 237 20.30 21.18 35.13
C THR A 237 20.13 20.31 33.93
N LEU A 238 18.96 19.70 33.79
CA LEU A 238 18.55 18.91 32.61
C LEU A 238 17.44 19.66 31.88
N VAL A 239 17.74 20.16 30.69
CA VAL A 239 16.78 20.83 29.83
C VAL A 239 16.24 19.82 28.82
N VAL A 240 14.95 19.49 28.92
CA VAL A 240 14.27 18.51 28.07
C VAL A 240 13.39 19.27 27.09
N LYS A 241 13.68 19.15 25.80
CA LYS A 241 12.92 19.76 24.70
C LYS A 241 12.13 18.67 23.99
N GLY A 242 10.82 18.82 23.84
CA GLY A 242 9.95 17.89 23.16
C GLY A 242 10.21 17.83 21.65
N GLY A 243 9.69 16.82 21.01
CA GLY A 243 9.95 16.54 19.59
C GLY A 243 9.51 17.64 18.62
N ASP A 244 8.61 18.52 19.04
CA ASP A 244 8.11 19.66 18.25
C ASP A 244 8.68 21.02 18.71
N TYR A 245 9.66 21.03 19.62
CA TYR A 245 10.19 22.27 20.23
C TYR A 245 10.51 23.37 19.21
N GLU A 246 10.98 23.03 18.02
CA GLU A 246 11.30 24.04 17.00
C GLU A 246 10.06 24.82 16.54
N LYS A 247 8.90 24.19 16.56
CA LYS A 247 7.60 24.80 16.21
C LYS A 247 6.85 25.31 17.43
N ASN A 248 7.01 24.64 18.58
CA ASN A 248 6.35 24.94 19.83
C ASN A 248 7.38 25.18 20.95
N LYS A 249 7.86 26.41 21.08
CA LYS A 249 8.91 26.78 22.05
C LYS A 249 8.48 26.64 23.52
N SER A 250 7.19 26.42 23.79
CA SER A 250 6.69 26.13 25.14
C SER A 250 6.83 24.65 25.52
N ASN A 251 7.13 23.76 24.58
CA ASN A 251 7.32 22.33 24.83
C ASN A 251 8.74 22.05 25.34
N ILE A 252 9.01 22.52 26.55
CA ILE A 252 10.30 22.45 27.26
C ILE A 252 10.05 22.34 28.75
N HIS A 253 10.80 21.46 29.43
CA HIS A 253 10.86 21.35 30.87
C HIS A 253 12.31 21.37 31.35
N THR A 254 12.53 21.85 32.56
CA THR A 254 13.84 21.94 33.19
C THR A 254 13.79 21.25 34.54
N TYR A 255 14.65 20.29 34.74
CA TYR A 255 14.85 19.52 35.96
C TYR A 255 16.15 19.95 36.64
#